data_cc93b74dc2c7e28bf773e000fe5b459f
#
_entry.id   cc93b74dc2c7e28bf773e000fe5b459f
#
_cell.length_a   1.000
_cell.length_b   1.000
_cell.length_c   1.000
_cell.angle_alpha   90.00
_cell.angle_beta   90.00
_cell.angle_gamma   90.00
#
_symmetry.space_group_name_H-M   'P 1'
#
loop_
_entity.id
_entity.type
_entity.pdbx_description
1 polymer ?
#
loop_
_entity_poly.entity_id
_entity_poly.type
_entity_poly.pdbx_seq_one_letter_code
_entity_poly.pdbx_strand_id
1 'polypeptide(L)'
;MGGDKVKMSFSNSCITQSLWFERFAKGCLSHMGQVVRQDRAISLEVMHQLMENLELEWSGASQDERFDISSIGAFCLIAFCGSFRGPEMFLVDLFGLLKYGKADLTTAGGKDYVIVPLLGRFKNELGEQYHLTPLIAETSSGLKIRLWIKRFLEACSRAGRTRGPAFMAPRGEPSYQWFEREILERLHRIQQAYPDLIAEDVQVLEDYGLSRLFRRGATSEARARGIDRDDVDLTNRWRSFEGAKGKRPRMAMRDYYSDIRLLIPALIRFSEGL
;
A
#
# COMPACT_ATOMS: atom_id res chain seq x y z
N MET A 1 -42.17 -43.89 -34.40
CA MET A 1 -40.79 -43.39 -34.33
C MET A 1 -40.83 -41.92 -34.01
N GLY A 2 -40.74 -41.61 -32.73
CA GLY A 2 -40.78 -40.24 -32.21
C GLY A 2 -39.35 -39.72 -32.10
N GLY A 3 -39.03 -38.67 -32.85
CA GLY A 3 -37.77 -37.99 -32.74
C GLY A 3 -37.84 -36.93 -31.67
N ASP A 4 -37.17 -37.15 -30.53
CA ASP A 4 -36.99 -36.16 -29.51
C ASP A 4 -36.17 -34.99 -30.02
N LYS A 5 -36.82 -33.83 -30.24
CA LYS A 5 -36.15 -32.56 -30.48
C LYS A 5 -35.58 -32.07 -29.17
N VAL A 6 -34.28 -32.26 -28.95
CA VAL A 6 -33.53 -31.57 -27.89
C VAL A 6 -33.61 -30.07 -28.15
N LYS A 7 -34.45 -29.36 -27.39
CA LYS A 7 -34.45 -27.90 -27.33
C LYS A 7 -33.20 -27.46 -26.59
N MET A 8 -32.15 -27.07 -27.31
CA MET A 8 -31.06 -26.27 -26.72
C MET A 8 -31.61 -24.86 -26.44
N SER A 9 -31.93 -24.60 -25.19
CA SER A 9 -32.15 -23.21 -24.72
C SER A 9 -30.81 -22.54 -24.61
N PHE A 10 -30.45 -21.73 -25.58
CA PHE A 10 -29.36 -20.76 -25.39
C PHE A 10 -29.88 -19.68 -24.44
N SER A 11 -29.48 -19.76 -23.18
CA SER A 11 -29.63 -18.61 -22.28
C SER A 11 -28.75 -17.48 -22.84
N ASN A 12 -29.22 -16.25 -22.82
CA ASN A 12 -28.49 -15.01 -23.20
C ASN A 12 -27.33 -14.68 -22.25
N SER A 13 -26.53 -15.69 -21.90
CA SER A 13 -25.29 -15.43 -21.16
C SER A 13 -24.23 -14.93 -22.13
N CYS A 14 -23.70 -13.76 -21.88
CA CYS A 14 -22.63 -13.16 -22.65
C CYS A 14 -21.48 -14.19 -22.80
N ILE A 15 -21.09 -14.50 -24.04
CA ILE A 15 -20.05 -15.49 -24.38
C ILE A 15 -18.75 -15.17 -23.60
N THR A 16 -18.48 -13.89 -23.33
CA THR A 16 -17.31 -13.42 -22.57
C THR A 16 -17.34 -13.83 -21.10
N GLN A 17 -18.48 -14.24 -20.56
CA GLN A 17 -18.63 -14.74 -19.19
C GLN A 17 -18.56 -16.27 -19.08
N SER A 18 -18.40 -16.98 -20.20
CA SER A 18 -18.27 -18.42 -20.18
C SER A 18 -16.90 -18.86 -19.66
N LEU A 19 -16.87 -19.90 -18.84
CA LEU A 19 -15.64 -20.50 -18.32
C LEU A 19 -14.68 -20.93 -19.45
N TRP A 20 -15.22 -21.31 -20.60
CA TRP A 20 -14.45 -21.64 -21.78
C TRP A 20 -13.73 -20.41 -22.36
N PHE A 21 -14.43 -19.27 -22.48
CA PHE A 21 -13.83 -18.04 -22.98
C PHE A 21 -12.73 -17.54 -22.04
N GLU A 22 -12.92 -17.63 -20.72
CA GLU A 22 -11.88 -17.29 -19.75
C GLU A 22 -10.64 -18.18 -19.90
N ARG A 23 -10.83 -19.49 -20.08
CA ARG A 23 -9.72 -20.42 -20.28
C ARG A 23 -9.03 -20.19 -21.63
N PHE A 24 -9.81 -19.95 -22.69
CA PHE A 24 -9.28 -19.61 -24.00
C PHE A 24 -8.47 -18.30 -23.97
N ALA A 25 -9.03 -17.24 -23.38
CA ALA A 25 -8.33 -15.97 -23.25
C ALA A 25 -7.04 -16.09 -22.43
N LYS A 26 -7.06 -16.86 -21.32
CA LYS A 26 -5.84 -17.17 -20.55
C LYS A 26 -4.82 -17.95 -21.35
N GLY A 27 -5.26 -18.92 -22.15
CA GLY A 27 -4.39 -19.68 -23.05
C GLY A 27 -3.77 -18.79 -24.12
N CYS A 28 -4.54 -17.95 -24.78
CA CYS A 28 -4.05 -16.98 -25.75
C CYS A 28 -3.04 -16.01 -25.14
N LEU A 29 -3.33 -15.44 -23.98
CA LEU A 29 -2.40 -14.54 -23.25
C LEU A 29 -1.10 -15.25 -22.87
N SER A 30 -1.18 -16.53 -22.48
CA SER A 30 0.01 -17.35 -22.18
C SER A 30 0.86 -17.63 -23.43
N HIS A 31 0.23 -17.89 -24.58
CA HIS A 31 0.93 -18.15 -25.84
C HIS A 31 1.44 -16.88 -26.54
N MET A 32 0.79 -15.75 -26.34
CA MET A 32 1.19 -14.48 -26.98
C MET A 32 2.45 -13.89 -26.36
N GLY A 33 3.03 -14.54 -25.36
CA GLY A 33 4.30 -14.10 -24.77
C GLY A 33 4.27 -12.68 -24.22
N GLN A 34 3.12 -12.24 -23.69
CA GLN A 34 3.08 -10.99 -22.97
C GLN A 34 4.06 -11.11 -21.79
N VAL A 35 5.22 -10.53 -21.96
CA VAL A 35 6.10 -10.22 -20.84
C VAL A 35 5.27 -9.32 -19.93
N VAL A 36 4.71 -9.91 -18.88
CA VAL A 36 4.07 -9.12 -17.83
C VAL A 36 5.18 -8.28 -17.24
N ARG A 37 5.33 -7.04 -17.71
CA ARG A 37 6.20 -6.06 -17.06
C ARG A 37 5.74 -5.99 -15.61
N GLN A 38 6.61 -6.44 -14.73
CA GLN A 38 6.31 -6.35 -13.30
C GLN A 38 6.73 -4.95 -12.86
N ASP A 39 5.82 -4.22 -12.22
CA ASP A 39 6.15 -2.95 -11.58
C ASP A 39 7.41 -3.12 -10.71
N ARG A 40 8.38 -2.24 -10.86
CA ARG A 40 9.59 -2.25 -10.02
C ARG A 40 9.23 -1.96 -8.56
N ALA A 41 10.02 -2.56 -7.66
CA ALA A 41 9.97 -2.25 -6.24
C ALA A 41 10.81 -1.00 -5.97
N ILE A 42 10.34 -0.10 -5.13
CA ILE A 42 11.19 0.96 -4.59
C ILE A 42 12.16 0.36 -3.57
N SER A 43 13.46 0.66 -3.68
CA SER A 43 14.43 0.25 -2.66
C SER A 43 14.36 1.17 -1.44
N LEU A 44 14.94 0.73 -0.34
CA LEU A 44 15.01 1.56 0.87
C LEU A 44 15.86 2.80 0.65
N GLU A 45 16.96 2.69 -0.08
CA GLU A 45 17.84 3.81 -0.42
C GLU A 45 17.10 4.87 -1.24
N VAL A 46 16.34 4.44 -2.25
CA VAL A 46 15.49 5.34 -3.05
C VAL A 46 14.42 5.97 -2.17
N MET A 47 13.85 5.20 -1.23
CA MET A 47 12.87 5.73 -0.28
C MET A 47 13.47 6.81 0.63
N HIS A 48 14.68 6.61 1.14
CA HIS A 48 15.42 7.62 1.91
C HIS A 48 15.67 8.88 1.09
N GLN A 49 16.18 8.74 -0.13
CA GLN A 49 16.45 9.89 -1.01
C GLN A 49 15.15 10.65 -1.34
N LEU A 50 14.05 9.93 -1.55
CA LEU A 50 12.74 10.56 -1.75
C LEU A 50 12.32 11.39 -0.53
N MET A 51 12.51 10.85 0.67
CA MET A 51 12.15 11.56 1.90
C MET A 51 13.06 12.76 2.20
N GLU A 52 14.35 12.67 1.89
CA GLU A 52 15.30 13.79 1.98
C GLU A 52 14.94 14.92 1.02
N ASN A 53 14.60 14.57 -0.24
CA ASN A 53 14.17 15.58 -1.21
C ASN A 53 12.86 16.27 -0.77
N LEU A 54 11.90 15.50 -0.23
CA LEU A 54 10.66 16.06 0.32
C LEU A 54 10.92 16.96 1.55
N GLU A 55 11.93 16.64 2.37
CA GLU A 55 12.35 17.51 3.50
C GLU A 55 12.91 18.83 3.01
N LEU A 56 13.71 18.81 1.96
CA LEU A 56 14.24 20.03 1.33
C LEU A 56 13.11 20.85 0.70
N GLU A 57 12.22 20.22 -0.05
CA GLU A 57 11.02 20.86 -0.61
C GLU A 57 10.17 21.51 0.51
N TRP A 58 9.92 20.78 1.60
CA TRP A 58 9.15 21.27 2.75
C TRP A 58 9.78 22.52 3.38
N SER A 59 11.10 22.53 3.51
CA SER A 59 11.82 23.62 4.20
C SER A 59 11.71 24.93 3.44
N GLY A 60 11.70 24.90 2.10
CA GLY A 60 11.58 26.09 1.23
C GLY A 60 10.15 26.45 0.82
N ALA A 61 9.17 25.61 1.12
CA ALA A 61 7.82 25.73 0.58
C ALA A 61 6.98 26.80 1.30
N SER A 62 6.11 27.42 0.53
CA SER A 62 4.99 28.21 1.03
C SER A 62 3.99 27.36 1.82
N GLN A 63 3.07 28.00 2.52
CA GLN A 63 2.08 27.31 3.34
C GLN A 63 1.17 26.39 2.53
N ASP A 64 0.77 26.79 1.34
CA ASP A 64 -0.11 26.00 0.46
C ASP A 64 0.63 24.78 -0.11
N GLU A 65 1.87 24.97 -0.55
CA GLU A 65 2.70 23.87 -1.06
C GLU A 65 3.02 22.83 0.04
N ARG A 66 3.14 23.26 1.30
CA ARG A 66 3.35 22.35 2.44
C ARG A 66 2.23 21.33 2.61
N PHE A 67 1.00 21.66 2.22
CA PHE A 67 -0.08 20.68 2.26
C PHE A 67 0.20 19.52 1.31
N ASP A 68 0.55 19.80 0.06
CA ASP A 68 0.82 18.78 -0.94
C ASP A 68 2.07 17.97 -0.60
N ILE A 69 3.17 18.64 -0.22
CA ILE A 69 4.42 17.98 0.14
C ILE A 69 4.21 17.05 1.34
N SER A 70 3.52 17.51 2.40
CA SER A 70 3.28 16.66 3.58
C SER A 70 2.31 15.52 3.29
N SER A 71 1.35 15.73 2.40
CA SER A 71 0.45 14.69 1.93
C SER A 71 1.22 13.58 1.20
N ILE A 72 2.11 13.94 0.28
CA ILE A 72 2.97 12.99 -0.45
C ILE A 72 3.91 12.26 0.52
N GLY A 73 4.59 12.98 1.42
CA GLY A 73 5.51 12.36 2.38
C GLY A 73 4.81 11.38 3.34
N ALA A 74 3.67 11.77 3.90
CA ALA A 74 2.87 10.89 4.75
C ALA A 74 2.33 9.67 3.95
N PHE A 75 1.86 9.89 2.71
CA PHE A 75 1.42 8.81 1.83
C PHE A 75 2.52 7.79 1.58
N CYS A 76 3.71 8.23 1.17
CA CYS A 76 4.85 7.36 0.86
C CYS A 76 5.27 6.53 2.08
N LEU A 77 5.43 7.16 3.25
CA LEU A 77 5.85 6.46 4.47
C LEU A 77 4.80 5.47 4.97
N ILE A 78 3.53 5.86 5.00
CA ILE A 78 2.45 4.97 5.40
C ILE A 78 2.35 3.79 4.42
N ALA A 79 2.42 4.05 3.11
CA ALA A 79 2.33 3.00 2.09
C ALA A 79 3.51 2.03 2.18
N PHE A 80 4.73 2.52 2.37
CA PHE A 80 5.92 1.69 2.49
C PHE A 80 5.92 0.92 3.81
N CYS A 81 5.89 1.59 4.96
CA CYS A 81 6.00 0.93 6.27
C CYS A 81 4.77 0.07 6.62
N GLY A 82 3.58 0.39 6.10
CA GLY A 82 2.38 -0.43 6.23
C GLY A 82 2.23 -1.49 5.14
N SER A 83 3.16 -1.54 4.20
CA SER A 83 3.10 -2.43 3.03
C SER A 83 1.75 -2.35 2.29
N PHE A 84 1.24 -1.13 2.11
CA PHE A 84 -0.03 -0.89 1.43
C PHE A 84 0.13 -0.84 -0.09
N ARG A 85 -0.93 -1.22 -0.79
CA ARG A 85 -1.08 -0.91 -2.21
C ARG A 85 -1.50 0.54 -2.39
N GLY A 86 -1.10 1.17 -3.49
CA GLY A 86 -1.51 2.55 -3.78
C GLY A 86 -3.01 2.81 -3.62
N PRO A 87 -3.91 2.01 -4.20
CA PRO A 87 -5.35 2.19 -4.00
C PRO A 87 -5.84 2.04 -2.56
N GLU A 88 -5.15 1.24 -1.71
CA GLU A 88 -5.52 1.07 -0.30
C GLU A 88 -5.28 2.34 0.52
N MET A 89 -4.37 3.21 0.08
CA MET A 89 -4.08 4.48 0.75
C MET A 89 -5.28 5.45 0.77
N PHE A 90 -6.18 5.32 -0.20
CA PHE A 90 -7.41 6.15 -0.25
C PHE A 90 -8.49 5.65 0.73
N LEU A 91 -8.26 4.53 1.41
CA LEU A 91 -9.08 4.04 2.51
C LEU A 91 -8.62 4.60 3.87
N VAL A 92 -7.51 5.33 3.94
CA VAL A 92 -7.06 5.96 5.19
C VAL A 92 -8.08 7.01 5.60
N ASP A 93 -8.67 6.81 6.79
CA ASP A 93 -9.69 7.70 7.35
C ASP A 93 -9.05 8.89 8.07
N LEU A 94 -9.35 10.10 7.60
CA LEU A 94 -8.78 11.33 8.17
C LEU A 94 -9.22 11.55 9.61
N PHE A 95 -10.48 11.30 9.94
CA PHE A 95 -10.99 11.49 11.31
C PHE A 95 -10.27 10.58 12.30
N GLY A 96 -10.12 9.31 11.97
CA GLY A 96 -9.37 8.38 12.79
C GLY A 96 -7.88 8.72 12.85
N LEU A 97 -7.28 9.17 11.73
CA LEU A 97 -5.88 9.58 11.71
C LEU A 97 -5.63 10.82 12.59
N LEU A 98 -6.55 11.78 12.62
CA LEU A 98 -6.51 12.92 13.56
C LEU A 98 -6.59 12.49 15.02
N LYS A 99 -7.36 11.42 15.30
CA LYS A 99 -7.51 10.87 16.65
C LYS A 99 -6.30 10.06 17.11
N TYR A 100 -5.75 9.21 16.25
CA TYR A 100 -4.74 8.22 16.61
C TYR A 100 -3.34 8.55 16.10
N GLY A 101 -3.21 9.28 14.99
CA GLY A 101 -1.92 9.58 14.37
C GLY A 101 -1.09 10.62 15.13
N LYS A 102 -1.73 11.41 16.01
CA LYS A 102 -1.05 12.38 16.91
C LYS A 102 -0.83 11.83 18.32
N ALA A 103 -1.44 10.68 18.65
CA ALA A 103 -1.32 10.13 19.99
C ALA A 103 0.12 9.67 20.25
N ASP A 104 0.60 9.96 21.45
CA ASP A 104 1.89 9.45 21.92
C ASP A 104 1.67 8.05 22.50
N LEU A 105 1.63 7.08 21.59
CA LEU A 105 1.44 5.66 21.91
C LEU A 105 2.79 5.00 22.03
N THR A 106 2.97 4.23 23.09
CA THR A 106 4.22 3.51 23.38
C THR A 106 3.91 2.05 23.66
N THR A 107 4.70 1.14 23.08
CA THR A 107 4.60 -0.29 23.37
C THR A 107 5.08 -0.60 24.77
N ALA A 108 4.76 -1.80 25.28
CA ALA A 108 5.32 -2.29 26.56
C ALA A 108 6.85 -2.33 26.57
N GLY A 109 7.50 -2.40 25.39
CA GLY A 109 8.95 -2.34 25.23
C GLY A 109 9.52 -0.92 25.05
N GLY A 110 8.73 0.14 25.28
CA GLY A 110 9.19 1.52 25.20
C GLY A 110 9.32 2.09 23.79
N LYS A 111 8.80 1.41 22.76
CA LYS A 111 8.86 1.88 21.37
C LYS A 111 7.61 2.68 21.02
N ASP A 112 7.83 3.86 20.48
CA ASP A 112 6.75 4.74 20.03
C ASP A 112 6.16 4.26 18.71
N TYR A 113 4.85 4.33 18.62
CA TYR A 113 4.12 3.97 17.40
C TYR A 113 2.95 4.92 17.12
N VAL A 114 2.45 4.89 15.92
CA VAL A 114 1.24 5.60 15.47
C VAL A 114 0.23 4.59 14.94
N ILE A 115 -1.06 4.91 14.99
CA ILE A 115 -2.09 4.06 14.41
C ILE A 115 -2.63 4.74 13.15
N VAL A 116 -2.60 4.02 12.04
CA VAL A 116 -3.19 4.42 10.77
C VAL A 116 -4.50 3.67 10.59
N PRO A 117 -5.65 4.35 10.68
CA PRO A 117 -6.95 3.75 10.49
C PRO A 117 -7.32 3.75 9.00
N LEU A 118 -7.82 2.62 8.51
CA LEU A 118 -8.37 2.47 7.17
C LEU A 118 -9.83 2.06 7.28
N LEU A 119 -10.70 2.73 6.54
CA LEU A 119 -12.13 2.42 6.45
C LEU A 119 -12.45 2.00 5.03
N GLY A 120 -12.84 0.74 4.84
CA GLY A 120 -13.19 0.24 3.53
C GLY A 120 -13.17 -1.27 3.43
N ARG A 121 -13.27 -1.74 2.20
CA ARG A 121 -13.25 -3.15 1.86
C ARG A 121 -11.92 -3.52 1.20
N PHE A 122 -11.16 -4.37 1.86
CA PHE A 122 -9.98 -4.96 1.24
C PHE A 122 -10.36 -6.14 0.33
N LYS A 123 -9.47 -6.46 -0.60
CA LYS A 123 -9.63 -7.62 -1.49
C LYS A 123 -9.88 -8.87 -0.63
N ASN A 124 -10.99 -9.57 -0.89
CA ASN A 124 -11.47 -10.78 -0.22
C ASN A 124 -12.28 -10.59 1.08
N GLU A 125 -12.64 -9.37 1.45
CA GLU A 125 -13.60 -9.12 2.53
C GLU A 125 -15.03 -9.05 1.97
N LEU A 126 -16.00 -9.45 2.80
CA LEU A 126 -17.42 -9.45 2.40
C LEU A 126 -18.10 -8.09 2.58
N GLY A 127 -17.55 -7.21 3.42
CA GLY A 127 -18.09 -5.90 3.73
C GLY A 127 -17.02 -4.87 4.07
N GLU A 128 -17.44 -3.63 4.25
CA GLU A 128 -16.58 -2.57 4.76
C GLU A 128 -16.21 -2.84 6.21
N GLN A 129 -14.94 -2.63 6.53
CA GLN A 129 -14.40 -2.82 7.88
C GLN A 129 -13.52 -1.65 8.25
N TYR A 130 -13.36 -1.44 9.55
CA TYR A 130 -12.45 -0.46 10.11
C TYR A 130 -11.18 -1.15 10.59
N HIS A 131 -10.07 -0.91 9.92
CA HIS A 131 -8.79 -1.53 10.21
C HIS A 131 -7.87 -0.52 10.89
N LEU A 132 -7.30 -0.92 12.01
CA LEU A 132 -6.28 -0.14 12.71
C LEU A 132 -4.91 -0.75 12.44
N THR A 133 -4.05 -0.02 11.75
CA THR A 133 -2.70 -0.48 11.43
C THR A 133 -1.68 0.31 12.26
N PRO A 134 -1.08 -0.30 13.29
CA PRO A 134 0.01 0.33 14.02
C PRO A 134 1.30 0.30 13.20
N LEU A 135 2.00 1.42 13.17
CA LEU A 135 3.32 1.57 12.56
C LEU A 135 4.26 2.17 13.59
N ILE A 136 5.53 1.75 13.59
CA ILE A 136 6.56 2.38 14.42
C ILE A 136 6.63 3.88 14.11
N ALA A 137 6.93 4.71 15.09
CA ALA A 137 7.05 6.17 14.91
C ALA A 137 8.23 6.56 14.02
N GLU A 138 9.31 5.81 14.17
CA GLU A 138 10.54 5.92 13.37
C GLU A 138 11.12 4.52 13.16
N THR A 139 11.47 4.18 11.92
CA THR A 139 12.08 2.88 11.61
C THR A 139 13.51 2.80 12.10
N SER A 140 14.07 1.58 12.16
CA SER A 140 15.50 1.38 12.47
C SER A 140 16.43 2.02 11.43
N SER A 141 15.95 2.23 10.21
CA SER A 141 16.68 2.93 9.16
C SER A 141 16.55 4.46 9.21
N GLY A 142 15.72 5.01 10.12
CA GLY A 142 15.56 6.46 10.29
C GLY A 142 14.41 7.09 9.49
N LEU A 143 13.49 6.29 8.92
CA LEU A 143 12.29 6.84 8.30
C LEU A 143 11.32 7.35 9.37
N LYS A 144 11.02 8.68 9.35
CA LYS A 144 10.31 9.39 10.42
C LYS A 144 8.80 9.48 10.16
N ILE A 145 8.08 8.37 10.37
CA ILE A 145 6.65 8.24 10.05
C ILE A 145 5.80 9.24 10.84
N ARG A 146 6.00 9.32 12.17
CA ARG A 146 5.23 10.23 13.04
C ARG A 146 5.42 11.70 12.64
N LEU A 147 6.64 12.09 12.25
CA LEU A 147 6.93 13.47 11.85
C LEU A 147 6.08 13.87 10.64
N TRP A 148 6.07 13.04 9.60
CA TRP A 148 5.34 13.33 8.37
C TRP A 148 3.83 13.26 8.55
N ILE A 149 3.33 12.33 9.36
CA ILE A 149 1.92 12.30 9.73
C ILE A 149 1.53 13.56 10.50
N LYS A 150 2.31 14.01 11.48
CA LYS A 150 2.04 15.27 12.22
C LYS A 150 1.99 16.48 11.28
N ARG A 151 2.96 16.64 10.39
CA ARG A 151 2.99 17.72 9.37
C ARG A 151 1.73 17.72 8.50
N PHE A 152 1.37 16.56 7.99
CA PHE A 152 0.17 16.39 7.18
C PHE A 152 -1.12 16.73 7.96
N LEU A 153 -1.26 16.24 9.18
CA LEU A 153 -2.42 16.53 10.01
C LEU A 153 -2.53 17.99 10.43
N GLU A 154 -1.41 18.66 10.64
CA GLU A 154 -1.36 20.10 10.86
C GLU A 154 -1.83 20.87 9.61
N ALA A 155 -1.38 20.45 8.42
CA ALA A 155 -1.83 21.04 7.16
C ALA A 155 -3.33 20.81 6.94
N CYS A 156 -3.85 19.59 7.19
CA CYS A 156 -5.29 19.30 7.15
C CYS A 156 -6.09 20.18 8.13
N SER A 157 -5.61 20.35 9.36
CA SER A 157 -6.28 21.18 10.37
C SER A 157 -6.35 22.63 9.93
N ARG A 158 -5.27 23.18 9.36
CA ARG A 158 -5.24 24.54 8.80
C ARG A 158 -6.18 24.72 7.62
N ALA A 159 -6.31 23.71 6.77
CA ALA A 159 -7.26 23.68 5.66
C ALA A 159 -8.72 23.39 6.09
N GLY A 160 -9.00 23.26 7.40
CA GLY A 160 -10.33 22.96 7.93
C GLY A 160 -10.81 21.54 7.64
N ARG A 161 -9.92 20.64 7.21
CA ARG A 161 -10.26 19.25 6.89
C ARG A 161 -10.21 18.39 8.16
N THR A 162 -11.35 17.74 8.48
CA THR A 162 -11.47 16.90 9.68
C THR A 162 -12.06 15.52 9.44
N ARG A 163 -12.59 15.24 8.24
CA ARG A 163 -13.28 13.99 7.89
C ARG A 163 -13.04 13.59 6.45
N GLY A 164 -13.41 12.35 6.11
CA GLY A 164 -13.32 11.77 4.79
C GLY A 164 -11.98 11.07 4.54
N PRO A 165 -11.67 10.71 3.28
CA PRO A 165 -10.38 10.14 2.92
C PRO A 165 -9.24 11.09 3.31
N ALA A 166 -8.16 10.54 3.90
CA ALA A 166 -7.03 11.37 4.30
C ALA A 166 -6.33 11.95 3.07
N PHE A 167 -6.05 11.13 2.08
CA PHE A 167 -5.29 11.49 0.89
C PHE A 167 -6.19 11.93 -0.26
N MET A 168 -6.04 13.19 -0.66
CA MET A 168 -6.82 13.83 -1.71
C MET A 168 -5.90 14.72 -2.55
N ALA A 169 -6.21 14.83 -3.86
CA ALA A 169 -5.54 15.78 -4.71
C ALA A 169 -5.90 17.25 -4.32
N PRO A 170 -5.14 18.26 -4.78
CA PRO A 170 -5.38 19.67 -4.45
C PRO A 170 -6.79 20.16 -4.77
N ARG A 171 -7.46 19.53 -5.74
CA ARG A 171 -8.86 19.85 -6.10
C ARG A 171 -9.92 19.26 -5.17
N GLY A 172 -9.49 18.55 -4.11
CA GLY A 172 -10.39 18.00 -3.11
C GLY A 172 -11.00 16.64 -3.44
N GLU A 173 -10.51 15.94 -4.47
CA GLU A 173 -10.95 14.61 -4.85
C GLU A 173 -9.87 13.57 -4.57
N PRO A 174 -10.22 12.35 -4.12
CA PRO A 174 -9.27 11.25 -4.06
C PRO A 174 -8.75 10.97 -5.47
N SER A 175 -7.47 11.20 -5.72
CA SER A 175 -6.90 11.04 -7.05
C SER A 175 -5.64 10.19 -7.03
N TYR A 176 -5.82 8.93 -7.41
CA TYR A 176 -4.71 8.00 -7.62
C TYR A 176 -3.70 8.55 -8.62
N GLN A 177 -4.17 9.09 -9.76
CA GLN A 177 -3.34 9.60 -10.84
C GLN A 177 -2.50 10.79 -10.39
N TRP A 178 -3.04 11.66 -9.53
CA TRP A 178 -2.27 12.79 -9.01
C TRP A 178 -1.10 12.31 -8.15
N PHE A 179 -1.33 11.41 -7.18
CA PHE A 179 -0.26 10.85 -6.34
C PHE A 179 0.75 10.07 -7.18
N GLU A 180 0.28 9.26 -8.14
CA GLU A 180 1.16 8.50 -9.02
C GLU A 180 2.10 9.42 -9.79
N ARG A 181 1.56 10.44 -10.45
CA ARG A 181 2.37 11.42 -11.18
C ARG A 181 3.38 12.11 -10.28
N GLU A 182 2.93 12.67 -9.15
CA GLU A 182 3.80 13.42 -8.24
C GLU A 182 4.96 12.57 -7.68
N ILE A 183 4.68 11.29 -7.39
CA ILE A 183 5.70 10.38 -6.89
C ILE A 183 6.65 9.97 -8.01
N LEU A 184 6.14 9.58 -9.19
CA LEU A 184 6.97 9.17 -10.32
C LEU A 184 7.85 10.31 -10.85
N GLU A 185 7.36 11.54 -10.88
CA GLU A 185 8.16 12.72 -11.24
C GLU A 185 9.33 12.94 -10.25
N ARG A 186 9.12 12.68 -8.96
CA ARG A 186 10.19 12.76 -7.95
C ARG A 186 11.19 11.62 -8.10
N LEU A 187 10.72 10.40 -8.38
CA LEU A 187 11.62 9.28 -8.67
C LEU A 187 12.45 9.54 -9.94
N HIS A 188 11.87 10.15 -10.96
CA HIS A 188 12.61 10.53 -12.17
C HIS A 188 13.69 11.60 -11.87
N ARG A 189 13.38 12.58 -11.03
CA ARG A 189 14.40 13.55 -10.55
C ARG A 189 15.51 12.89 -9.73
N ILE A 190 15.17 11.89 -8.92
CA ILE A 190 16.15 11.07 -8.19
C ILE A 190 17.05 10.31 -9.17
N GLN A 191 16.48 9.68 -10.20
CA GLN A 191 17.26 9.00 -11.24
C GLN A 191 18.27 9.92 -11.92
N GLN A 192 17.83 11.14 -12.26
CA GLN A 192 18.70 12.13 -12.90
C GLN A 192 19.85 12.62 -11.99
N ALA A 193 19.58 12.75 -10.69
CA ALA A 193 20.56 13.24 -9.73
C ALA A 193 21.45 12.12 -9.17
N TYR A 194 20.95 10.90 -9.08
CA TYR A 194 21.57 9.75 -8.44
C TYR A 194 21.40 8.47 -9.30
N PRO A 195 22.11 8.36 -10.42
CA PRO A 195 21.97 7.20 -11.35
C PRO A 195 22.35 5.87 -10.71
N ASP A 196 23.14 5.89 -9.64
CA ASP A 196 23.48 4.68 -8.86
C ASP A 196 22.29 4.12 -8.07
N LEU A 197 21.29 4.95 -7.74
CA LEU A 197 20.07 4.53 -7.03
C LEU A 197 19.02 3.98 -7.97
N ILE A 198 18.85 4.62 -9.12
CA ILE A 198 17.93 4.18 -10.17
C ILE A 198 18.71 4.25 -11.48
N ALA A 199 19.04 3.09 -12.04
CA ALA A 199 19.84 3.00 -13.25
C ALA A 199 19.23 3.75 -14.43
N GLU A 200 20.04 4.34 -15.30
CA GLU A 200 19.60 5.20 -16.41
C GLU A 200 18.71 4.48 -17.44
N ASP A 201 18.89 3.15 -17.60
CA ASP A 201 18.09 2.32 -18.50
C ASP A 201 16.67 2.05 -17.98
N VAL A 202 16.37 2.41 -16.73
CA VAL A 202 15.05 2.26 -16.14
C VAL A 202 14.12 3.36 -16.63
N GLN A 203 13.01 2.98 -17.22
CA GLN A 203 11.96 3.92 -17.61
C GLN A 203 11.03 4.16 -16.44
N VAL A 204 11.37 5.13 -15.57
CA VAL A 204 10.68 5.36 -14.29
C VAL A 204 9.17 5.44 -14.45
N LEU A 205 8.66 6.18 -15.44
CA LEU A 205 7.23 6.38 -15.66
C LEU A 205 6.49 5.11 -16.15
N GLU A 206 7.23 4.13 -16.68
CA GLU A 206 6.67 2.89 -17.22
C GLU A 206 6.92 1.69 -16.30
N ASP A 207 8.09 1.65 -15.65
CA ASP A 207 8.56 0.51 -14.88
C ASP A 207 8.10 0.56 -13.42
N TYR A 208 7.79 1.76 -12.89
CA TYR A 208 7.24 1.92 -11.56
C TYR A 208 5.74 2.22 -11.63
N GLY A 209 4.94 1.46 -10.88
CA GLY A 209 3.50 1.69 -10.77
C GLY A 209 3.10 1.83 -9.31
N LEU A 210 2.43 2.92 -8.96
CA LEU A 210 2.01 3.23 -7.59
C LEU A 210 1.21 2.09 -6.96
N SER A 211 0.53 1.26 -7.78
CA SER A 211 -0.32 0.18 -7.29
C SER A 211 0.43 -0.84 -6.42
N ARG A 212 1.72 -1.08 -6.70
CA ARG A 212 2.52 -2.10 -6.02
C ARG A 212 3.90 -1.61 -5.57
N LEU A 213 4.33 -0.43 -6.00
CA LEU A 213 5.63 0.18 -5.75
C LEU A 213 6.11 -0.02 -4.30
N PHE A 214 5.34 0.50 -3.36
CA PHE A 214 5.69 0.50 -1.94
C PHE A 214 5.57 -0.90 -1.31
N ARG A 215 4.49 -1.63 -1.59
CA ARG A 215 4.30 -2.98 -1.05
C ARG A 215 5.42 -3.92 -1.49
N ARG A 216 5.83 -3.85 -2.74
CA ARG A 216 6.94 -4.70 -3.23
C ARG A 216 8.27 -4.28 -2.63
N GLY A 217 8.50 -2.97 -2.50
CA GLY A 217 9.69 -2.43 -1.86
C GLY A 217 9.81 -2.88 -0.40
N ALA A 218 8.79 -2.59 0.40
CA ALA A 218 8.75 -2.98 1.81
C ALA A 218 8.89 -4.48 2.02
N THR A 219 8.18 -5.30 1.20
CA THR A 219 8.27 -6.76 1.29
C THR A 219 9.68 -7.26 0.95
N SER A 220 10.31 -6.71 -0.10
CA SER A 220 11.65 -7.08 -0.50
C SER A 220 12.67 -6.72 0.57
N GLU A 221 12.57 -5.52 1.12
CA GLU A 221 13.45 -5.05 2.19
C GLU A 221 13.27 -5.86 3.48
N ALA A 222 12.02 -6.10 3.90
CA ALA A 222 11.72 -6.92 5.06
C ALA A 222 12.35 -8.32 4.95
N ARG A 223 12.28 -8.92 3.77
CA ARG A 223 12.90 -10.24 3.49
C ARG A 223 14.43 -10.16 3.52
N ALA A 224 15.01 -9.12 2.92
CA ALA A 224 16.46 -8.92 2.93
C ALA A 224 17.02 -8.74 4.34
N ARG A 225 16.25 -8.10 5.23
CA ARG A 225 16.59 -7.91 6.65
C ARG A 225 16.23 -9.11 7.54
N GLY A 226 15.71 -10.19 6.98
CA GLY A 226 15.38 -11.40 7.73
C GLY A 226 14.18 -11.27 8.65
N ILE A 227 13.26 -10.33 8.39
CA ILE A 227 11.99 -10.24 9.12
C ILE A 227 11.22 -11.54 8.93
N ASP A 228 10.63 -12.03 10.02
CA ASP A 228 9.91 -13.30 10.01
C ASP A 228 8.85 -13.35 8.90
N ARG A 229 8.78 -14.47 8.21
CA ARG A 229 7.88 -14.65 7.08
C ARG A 229 6.42 -14.47 7.48
N ASP A 230 6.05 -14.96 8.66
CA ASP A 230 4.66 -14.86 9.11
C ASP A 230 4.28 -13.41 9.41
N ASP A 231 5.21 -12.59 9.92
CA ASP A 231 5.02 -11.14 10.10
C ASP A 231 4.87 -10.42 8.73
N VAL A 232 5.66 -10.83 7.73
CA VAL A 232 5.55 -10.30 6.35
C VAL A 232 4.21 -10.69 5.71
N ASP A 233 3.81 -11.96 5.82
CA ASP A 233 2.57 -12.48 5.25
C ASP A 233 1.35 -11.81 5.93
N LEU A 234 1.42 -11.60 7.25
CA LEU A 234 0.41 -10.89 8.02
C LEU A 234 0.27 -9.43 7.57
N THR A 235 1.37 -8.70 7.49
CA THR A 235 1.38 -7.30 7.08
C THR A 235 0.83 -7.13 5.67
N ASN A 236 1.20 -8.03 4.75
CA ASN A 236 0.70 -8.05 3.38
C ASN A 236 -0.73 -8.58 3.25
N ARG A 237 -1.32 -9.11 4.31
CA ARG A 237 -2.63 -9.77 4.29
C ARG A 237 -2.69 -10.89 3.25
N TRP A 238 -1.60 -11.64 3.10
CA TRP A 238 -1.56 -12.81 2.24
C TRP A 238 -2.23 -13.99 2.94
N ARG A 239 -3.17 -14.62 2.25
CA ARG A 239 -3.73 -15.89 2.74
C ARG A 239 -2.69 -16.98 2.55
N SER A 240 -2.39 -17.72 3.60
CA SER A 240 -1.68 -18.99 3.45
C SER A 240 -2.59 -19.98 2.70
N PHE A 241 -2.22 -20.33 1.48
CA PHE A 241 -2.95 -21.31 0.64
C PHE A 241 -2.66 -22.77 1.06
N GLU A 242 -2.17 -23.04 2.24
CA GLU A 242 -1.83 -24.39 2.68
C GLU A 242 -3.05 -25.29 3.00
N GLY A 243 -4.28 -24.81 2.77
CA GLY A 243 -5.51 -25.60 2.96
C GLY A 243 -5.82 -26.66 1.91
N ALA A 244 -5.07 -26.77 0.81
CA ALA A 244 -5.42 -27.67 -0.29
C ALA A 244 -4.94 -29.12 -0.14
N LYS A 245 -4.14 -29.47 0.85
CA LYS A 245 -3.59 -30.82 1.05
C LYS A 245 -3.54 -31.29 2.51
N GLY A 246 -4.58 -31.05 3.29
CA GLY A 246 -4.74 -31.72 4.60
C GLY A 246 -3.76 -31.31 5.70
N LYS A 247 -2.91 -30.30 5.49
CA LYS A 247 -2.12 -29.67 6.55
C LYS A 247 -2.96 -28.57 7.20
N ARG A 248 -2.97 -28.50 8.52
CA ARG A 248 -3.66 -27.45 9.28
C ARG A 248 -3.32 -26.10 8.67
N PRO A 249 -4.33 -25.26 8.33
CA PRO A 249 -4.05 -23.90 7.90
C PRO A 249 -3.20 -23.26 9.00
N ARG A 250 -2.02 -22.75 8.64
CA ARG A 250 -1.33 -21.78 9.50
C ARG A 250 -2.36 -20.72 9.81
N MET A 251 -2.41 -20.31 11.07
CA MET A 251 -3.38 -19.40 11.66
C MET A 251 -4.07 -18.52 10.60
N ALA A 252 -5.37 -18.79 10.36
CA ALA A 252 -6.09 -18.04 9.36
C ALA A 252 -5.98 -16.56 9.76
N MET A 253 -5.80 -15.65 8.77
CA MET A 253 -5.82 -14.20 9.00
C MET A 253 -6.96 -13.76 9.94
N ARG A 254 -8.06 -14.52 9.97
CA ARG A 254 -9.21 -14.33 10.86
C ARG A 254 -8.86 -14.49 12.33
N ASP A 255 -7.94 -15.37 12.66
CA ASP A 255 -7.53 -15.65 14.07
C ASP A 255 -6.55 -14.57 14.55
N TYR A 256 -5.74 -14.00 13.63
CA TYR A 256 -4.92 -12.82 13.91
C TYR A 256 -5.76 -11.55 14.06
N TYR A 257 -6.83 -11.36 13.30
CA TYR A 257 -7.70 -10.19 13.40
C TYR A 257 -8.66 -10.25 14.60
N SER A 258 -8.81 -11.39 15.25
CA SER A 258 -9.66 -11.51 16.44
C SER A 258 -9.05 -10.89 17.70
N ASP A 259 -7.73 -10.76 17.78
CA ASP A 259 -7.04 -10.08 18.89
C ASP A 259 -6.03 -9.05 18.37
N ILE A 260 -6.46 -7.80 18.35
CA ILE A 260 -5.62 -6.66 17.93
C ILE A 260 -4.33 -6.55 18.76
N ARG A 261 -4.33 -7.06 20.01
CA ARG A 261 -3.14 -7.04 20.86
C ARG A 261 -2.03 -7.94 20.34
N LEU A 262 -2.36 -8.99 19.59
CA LEU A 262 -1.37 -9.85 18.92
C LEU A 262 -0.85 -9.22 17.64
N LEU A 263 -1.68 -8.42 16.94
CA LEU A 263 -1.31 -7.75 15.69
C LEU A 263 -0.32 -6.61 15.90
N ILE A 264 -0.52 -5.82 16.97
CA ILE A 264 0.32 -4.65 17.24
C ILE A 264 1.80 -5.01 17.26
N PRO A 265 2.28 -6.03 18.01
CA PRO A 265 3.69 -6.39 18.01
C PRO A 265 4.22 -6.84 16.65
N ALA A 266 3.45 -7.61 15.88
CA ALA A 266 3.86 -8.11 14.56
C ALA A 266 4.03 -6.97 13.54
N LEU A 267 3.05 -6.06 13.47
CA LEU A 267 3.09 -4.92 12.56
C LEU A 267 4.15 -3.89 12.95
N ILE A 268 4.43 -3.75 14.25
CA ILE A 268 5.52 -2.91 14.75
C ILE A 268 6.87 -3.52 14.37
N ARG A 269 7.09 -4.84 14.60
CA ARG A 269 8.34 -5.51 14.18
C ARG A 269 8.60 -5.35 12.69
N PHE A 270 7.54 -5.51 11.86
CA PHE A 270 7.67 -5.31 10.43
C PHE A 270 8.14 -3.89 10.08
N SER A 271 7.42 -2.88 10.57
CA SER A 271 7.74 -1.47 10.27
C SER A 271 9.03 -0.98 10.93
N GLU A 272 9.41 -1.53 12.09
CA GLU A 272 10.67 -1.23 12.76
C GLU A 272 11.88 -1.76 12.00
N GLY A 273 11.76 -2.95 11.41
CA GLY A 273 12.83 -3.60 10.67
C GLY A 273 13.15 -2.93 9.33
N LEU A 274 12.29 -2.04 8.86
CA LEU A 274 12.53 -1.23 7.66
C LEU A 274 13.35 0.02 7.99
#